data_01e7eb5fb614a47c5c312160a4337b48
#
_entry.id   01e7eb5fb614a47c5c312160a4337b48
#
_cell.length_a   1.000
_cell.length_b   1.000
_cell.length_c   1.000
_cell.angle_alpha   90.00
_cell.angle_beta   90.00
_cell.angle_gamma   90.00
#
_symmetry.space_group_name_H-M   'P 1'
#
loop_
_entity.id
_entity.type
_entity.pdbx_description
1 polymer ?
#
loop_
_entity_poly.entity_id
_entity_poly.type
_entity_poly.pdbx_seq_one_letter_code
_entity_poly.pdbx_strand_id
1 'polypeptide(L)'
;MLLGIFVLGFLVAGYVSWKALQANAREEVLQNARLMMEAALASRNYTTTQVKPLLETQLKYRFVPQSVPAYAATEQFGELRRKHPDYVYKEAALNPSNPRNRATDWETDVVNVFRQTSTTMEMIGERDTPTGRALYLASPIQVKSKACLDCHSTVDAAPKTMVDLYGSANGFGWKMDEVIGAQIVSVPMTVPIARAVTTFKTFMTSLAVVFLAIFVLLNLMLYTMVIRRVTRLAGMADEVSLGNLDAGEFKTRSRDEIGILSAAMDRMKTSLVQAMKMLDA
;
A
#
# COMPACT_ATOMS: atom_id res chain seq x y z
N MET A 1 7.54 34.32 6.16
CA MET A 1 6.44 33.90 5.28
C MET A 1 6.86 32.77 4.32
N LEU A 2 7.92 32.90 3.55
CA LEU A 2 8.39 31.92 2.56
C LEU A 2 8.68 30.54 3.19
N LEU A 3 9.40 30.48 4.32
CA LEU A 3 9.67 29.26 5.09
C LEU A 3 8.38 28.54 5.49
N GLY A 4 7.35 29.27 5.92
CA GLY A 4 6.05 28.68 6.30
C GLY A 4 5.36 27.96 5.16
N ILE A 5 5.44 28.50 3.92
CA ILE A 5 4.88 27.88 2.73
C ILE A 5 5.61 26.58 2.40
N PHE A 6 6.96 26.57 2.46
CA PHE A 6 7.75 25.35 2.24
C PHE A 6 7.46 24.28 3.27
N VAL A 7 7.38 24.63 4.56
CA VAL A 7 7.05 23.71 5.64
C VAL A 7 5.66 23.13 5.46
N LEU A 8 4.67 23.96 5.15
CA LEU A 8 3.30 23.49 4.90
C LEU A 8 3.26 22.53 3.70
N GLY A 9 3.88 22.91 2.60
CA GLY A 9 3.97 22.05 1.41
C GLY A 9 4.63 20.70 1.69
N PHE A 10 5.71 20.70 2.49
CA PHE A 10 6.41 19.48 2.90
C PHE A 10 5.53 18.57 3.76
N LEU A 11 4.80 19.12 4.73
CA LEU A 11 3.89 18.37 5.59
C LEU A 11 2.73 17.76 4.81
N VAL A 12 2.12 18.53 3.90
CA VAL A 12 1.04 18.04 3.04
C VAL A 12 1.54 16.92 2.13
N ALA A 13 2.68 17.10 1.46
CA ALA A 13 3.30 16.07 0.61
C ALA A 13 3.62 14.80 1.42
N GLY A 14 4.13 14.96 2.64
CA GLY A 14 4.42 13.85 3.55
C GLY A 14 3.16 13.07 3.93
N TYR A 15 2.11 13.76 4.31
CA TYR A 15 0.83 13.12 4.67
C TYR A 15 0.21 12.34 3.50
N VAL A 16 0.12 12.98 2.33
CA VAL A 16 -0.45 12.37 1.12
C VAL A 16 0.38 11.17 0.68
N SER A 17 1.72 11.33 0.62
CA SER A 17 2.63 10.24 0.23
C SER A 17 2.56 9.06 1.20
N TRP A 18 2.52 9.32 2.51
CA TRP A 18 2.38 8.26 3.51
C TRP A 18 1.09 7.45 3.31
N LYS A 19 -0.04 8.14 3.17
CA LYS A 19 -1.34 7.48 2.94
C LYS A 19 -1.36 6.65 1.66
N ALA A 20 -0.83 7.20 0.56
CA ALA A 20 -0.77 6.52 -0.73
C ALA A 20 0.11 5.27 -0.67
N LEU A 21 1.30 5.36 -0.08
CA LEU A 21 2.23 4.23 0.03
C LEU A 21 1.68 3.10 0.92
N GLN A 22 1.01 3.44 2.02
CA GLN A 22 0.35 2.43 2.87
C GLN A 22 -0.81 1.73 2.16
N ALA A 23 -1.63 2.49 1.44
CA ALA A 23 -2.73 1.93 0.65
C ALA A 23 -2.20 1.01 -0.46
N ASN A 24 -1.16 1.42 -1.19
CA ASN A 24 -0.54 0.62 -2.24
C ASN A 24 0.09 -0.66 -1.69
N ALA A 25 0.77 -0.59 -0.53
CA ALA A 25 1.34 -1.78 0.11
C ALA A 25 0.26 -2.79 0.50
N ARG A 26 -0.87 -2.32 1.04
CA ARG A 26 -2.01 -3.18 1.38
C ARG A 26 -2.65 -3.81 0.14
N GLU A 27 -2.80 -3.05 -0.92
CA GLU A 27 -3.36 -3.54 -2.18
C GLU A 27 -2.44 -4.59 -2.84
N GLU A 28 -1.13 -4.39 -2.82
CA GLU A 28 -0.15 -5.39 -3.28
C GLU A 28 -0.30 -6.72 -2.55
N VAL A 29 -0.45 -6.67 -1.20
CA VAL A 29 -0.68 -7.87 -0.39
C VAL A 29 -2.00 -8.55 -0.76
N LEU A 30 -3.06 -7.78 -0.95
CA LEU A 30 -4.37 -8.29 -1.32
C LEU A 30 -4.36 -8.95 -2.71
N GLN A 31 -3.69 -8.34 -3.68
CA GLN A 31 -3.51 -8.94 -5.01
C GLN A 31 -2.74 -10.26 -4.94
N ASN A 32 -1.69 -10.34 -4.12
CA ASN A 32 -0.97 -11.60 -3.91
C ASN A 32 -1.88 -12.66 -3.26
N ALA A 33 -2.72 -12.29 -2.30
CA ALA A 33 -3.67 -13.22 -1.70
C ALA A 33 -4.71 -13.72 -2.71
N ARG A 34 -5.22 -12.84 -3.58
CA ARG A 34 -6.14 -13.23 -4.67
C ARG A 34 -5.48 -14.16 -5.68
N LEU A 35 -4.26 -13.88 -6.12
CA LEU A 35 -3.51 -14.76 -7.01
C LEU A 35 -3.28 -16.14 -6.41
N MET A 36 -2.97 -16.21 -5.11
CA MET A 36 -2.84 -17.49 -4.41
C MET A 36 -4.19 -18.25 -4.36
N MET A 37 -5.29 -17.56 -4.09
CA MET A 37 -6.63 -18.16 -4.09
C MET A 37 -6.98 -18.70 -5.47
N GLU A 38 -6.78 -17.93 -6.52
CA GLU A 38 -7.00 -18.34 -7.91
C GLU A 38 -6.12 -19.54 -8.30
N ALA A 39 -4.86 -19.56 -7.90
CA ALA A 39 -3.96 -20.69 -8.13
C ALA A 39 -4.45 -21.96 -7.42
N ALA A 40 -4.96 -21.83 -6.18
CA ALA A 40 -5.56 -22.94 -5.45
C ALA A 40 -6.81 -23.47 -6.16
N LEU A 41 -7.69 -22.59 -6.62
CA LEU A 41 -8.89 -22.92 -7.38
C LEU A 41 -8.53 -23.58 -8.72
N ALA A 42 -7.52 -23.09 -9.43
CA ALA A 42 -7.02 -23.69 -10.66
C ALA A 42 -6.49 -25.12 -10.43
N SER A 43 -5.70 -25.32 -9.35
CA SER A 43 -5.23 -26.64 -8.93
C SER A 43 -6.39 -27.59 -8.64
N ARG A 44 -7.42 -27.13 -7.92
CA ARG A 44 -8.62 -27.90 -7.61
C ARG A 44 -9.36 -28.29 -8.89
N ASN A 45 -9.56 -27.34 -9.80
CA ASN A 45 -10.23 -27.58 -11.07
C ASN A 45 -9.45 -28.58 -11.94
N TYR A 46 -8.14 -28.40 -12.09
CA TYR A 46 -7.28 -29.34 -12.80
C TYR A 46 -7.38 -30.76 -12.23
N THR A 47 -7.34 -30.88 -10.91
CA THR A 47 -7.49 -32.19 -10.25
C THR A 47 -8.84 -32.83 -10.55
N THR A 48 -9.93 -32.04 -10.50
CA THR A 48 -11.27 -32.52 -10.76
C THR A 48 -11.45 -32.97 -12.21
N THR A 49 -10.99 -32.15 -13.16
CA THR A 49 -11.31 -32.32 -14.59
C THR A 49 -10.29 -33.15 -15.35
N GLN A 50 -9.05 -33.18 -14.91
CA GLN A 50 -7.96 -33.82 -15.63
C GLN A 50 -7.37 -35.03 -14.89
N VAL A 51 -7.13 -34.90 -13.56
CA VAL A 51 -6.44 -35.97 -12.80
C VAL A 51 -7.40 -37.06 -12.34
N LYS A 52 -8.53 -36.68 -11.71
CA LYS A 52 -9.48 -37.64 -11.13
C LYS A 52 -10.02 -38.64 -12.16
N PRO A 53 -10.40 -38.26 -13.39
CA PRO A 53 -10.87 -39.22 -14.41
C PRO A 53 -9.84 -40.29 -14.78
N LEU A 54 -8.54 -39.94 -14.75
CA LEU A 54 -7.48 -40.90 -15.07
C LEU A 54 -7.26 -41.93 -13.94
N LEU A 55 -7.75 -41.64 -12.73
CA LEU A 55 -7.57 -42.49 -11.56
C LEU A 55 -8.82 -43.31 -11.21
N GLU A 56 -9.89 -43.25 -11.99
CA GLU A 56 -11.16 -43.93 -11.70
C GLU A 56 -11.00 -45.43 -11.47
N THR A 57 -10.13 -46.09 -12.24
CA THR A 57 -9.88 -47.54 -12.09
C THR A 57 -9.18 -47.82 -10.76
N GLN A 58 -8.16 -47.03 -10.40
CA GLN A 58 -7.41 -47.20 -9.16
C GLN A 58 -8.27 -46.90 -7.92
N LEU A 59 -9.18 -45.94 -8.02
CA LEU A 59 -10.09 -45.54 -6.94
C LEU A 59 -11.05 -46.68 -6.53
N LYS A 60 -11.31 -47.64 -7.40
CA LYS A 60 -12.11 -48.83 -7.08
C LYS A 60 -11.41 -49.78 -6.10
N TYR A 61 -10.07 -49.79 -6.11
CA TYR A 61 -9.27 -50.71 -5.30
C TYR A 61 -8.65 -50.05 -4.08
N ARG A 62 -8.31 -48.80 -4.19
CA ARG A 62 -7.72 -48.03 -3.07
C ARG A 62 -8.08 -46.55 -3.16
N PHE A 63 -8.19 -45.89 -2.02
CA PHE A 63 -8.33 -44.44 -1.99
C PHE A 63 -7.01 -43.78 -2.38
N VAL A 64 -7.07 -42.83 -3.30
CA VAL A 64 -5.91 -42.04 -3.80
C VAL A 64 -6.15 -40.58 -3.42
N PRO A 65 -5.56 -40.07 -2.33
CA PRO A 65 -5.79 -38.67 -1.86
C PRO A 65 -5.48 -37.63 -2.92
N GLN A 66 -4.54 -37.91 -3.84
CA GLN A 66 -4.15 -37.02 -4.95
C GLN A 66 -5.30 -36.75 -5.93
N SER A 67 -6.34 -37.60 -5.96
CA SER A 67 -7.54 -37.37 -6.74
C SER A 67 -8.53 -36.39 -6.11
N VAL A 68 -8.29 -36.00 -4.85
CA VAL A 68 -9.14 -35.04 -4.11
C VAL A 68 -8.66 -33.63 -4.36
N PRO A 69 -9.50 -32.73 -4.93
CA PRO A 69 -9.11 -31.36 -5.25
C PRO A 69 -8.55 -30.56 -4.06
N ALA A 70 -9.18 -30.71 -2.90
CA ALA A 70 -8.74 -30.08 -1.67
C ALA A 70 -7.34 -30.54 -1.22
N TYR A 71 -7.09 -31.86 -1.34
CA TYR A 71 -5.80 -32.44 -1.01
C TYR A 71 -4.71 -31.91 -1.97
N ALA A 72 -4.97 -31.94 -3.29
CA ALA A 72 -4.01 -31.50 -4.28
C ALA A 72 -3.59 -30.03 -4.10
N ALA A 73 -4.56 -29.13 -3.92
CA ALA A 73 -4.26 -27.72 -3.64
C ALA A 73 -3.47 -27.57 -2.35
N THR A 74 -3.85 -28.22 -1.26
CA THR A 74 -3.13 -28.14 0.02
C THR A 74 -1.70 -28.65 -0.07
N GLU A 75 -1.43 -29.73 -0.82
CA GLU A 75 -0.08 -30.25 -1.03
C GLU A 75 0.79 -29.28 -1.83
N GLN A 76 0.27 -28.72 -2.93
CA GLN A 76 1.01 -27.74 -3.75
C GLN A 76 1.40 -26.51 -2.93
N PHE A 77 0.48 -25.98 -2.14
CA PHE A 77 0.79 -24.85 -1.24
C PHE A 77 1.65 -25.26 -0.05
N GLY A 78 1.62 -26.52 0.36
CA GLY A 78 2.57 -27.11 1.30
C GLY A 78 4.02 -27.05 0.80
N GLU A 79 4.24 -27.36 -0.50
CA GLU A 79 5.57 -27.21 -1.12
C GLU A 79 5.99 -25.75 -1.24
N LEU A 80 5.07 -24.83 -1.61
CA LEU A 80 5.35 -23.39 -1.62
C LEU A 80 5.78 -22.90 -0.25
N ARG A 81 5.08 -23.34 0.81
CA ARG A 81 5.33 -22.96 2.20
C ARG A 81 6.71 -23.36 2.70
N ARG A 82 7.33 -24.42 2.18
CA ARG A 82 8.71 -24.79 2.53
C ARG A 82 9.72 -23.70 2.21
N LYS A 83 9.49 -22.94 1.11
CA LYS A 83 10.34 -21.82 0.68
C LYS A 83 9.84 -20.47 1.22
N HIS A 84 8.54 -20.36 1.45
CA HIS A 84 7.85 -19.14 1.87
C HIS A 84 6.93 -19.45 3.06
N PRO A 85 7.49 -19.65 4.28
CA PRO A 85 6.73 -20.16 5.43
C PRO A 85 5.58 -19.27 5.89
N ASP A 86 5.64 -17.97 5.59
CA ASP A 86 4.63 -16.98 5.96
C ASP A 86 3.44 -16.92 4.99
N TYR A 87 3.57 -17.55 3.81
CA TYR A 87 2.50 -17.68 2.83
C TYR A 87 1.73 -18.97 3.10
N VAL A 88 0.49 -18.84 3.54
CA VAL A 88 -0.31 -19.99 3.97
C VAL A 88 -1.57 -20.10 3.13
N TYR A 89 -1.86 -21.32 2.65
CA TYR A 89 -3.16 -21.73 2.16
C TYR A 89 -3.69 -22.86 3.03
N LYS A 90 -4.95 -22.76 3.42
CA LYS A 90 -5.63 -23.79 4.20
C LYS A 90 -7.10 -23.90 3.82
N GLU A 91 -7.58 -25.10 3.70
CA GLU A 91 -9.02 -25.42 3.61
C GLU A 91 -9.53 -25.77 5.02
N ALA A 92 -9.83 -24.75 5.80
CA ALA A 92 -10.28 -24.91 7.17
C ALA A 92 -11.74 -25.37 7.21
N ALA A 93 -12.02 -26.50 7.87
CA ALA A 93 -13.36 -27.03 8.01
C ALA A 93 -13.67 -27.33 9.48
N LEU A 94 -14.95 -27.23 9.86
CA LEU A 94 -15.40 -27.51 11.22
C LEU A 94 -15.33 -29.00 11.55
N ASN A 95 -15.66 -29.84 10.59
CA ASN A 95 -15.61 -31.30 10.69
C ASN A 95 -14.92 -31.93 9.47
N PRO A 96 -13.59 -31.81 9.33
CA PRO A 96 -12.84 -32.34 8.18
C PRO A 96 -12.54 -33.83 8.34
N SER A 97 -12.57 -34.60 7.26
CA SER A 97 -12.06 -35.98 7.23
C SER A 97 -10.56 -36.05 7.57
N ASN A 98 -9.76 -35.11 7.05
CA ASN A 98 -8.34 -34.99 7.39
C ASN A 98 -8.16 -34.02 8.55
N PRO A 99 -7.65 -34.46 9.73
CA PRO A 99 -7.49 -33.61 10.92
C PRO A 99 -6.65 -32.36 10.72
N ARG A 100 -5.70 -32.35 9.74
CA ARG A 100 -4.87 -31.17 9.43
C ARG A 100 -5.69 -29.96 8.98
N ASN A 101 -6.88 -30.21 8.43
CA ASN A 101 -7.79 -29.18 7.93
C ASN A 101 -8.78 -28.68 8.98
N ARG A 102 -8.66 -29.15 10.25
CA ARG A 102 -9.53 -28.67 11.32
C ARG A 102 -9.34 -27.18 11.52
N ALA A 103 -10.45 -26.44 11.54
CA ALA A 103 -10.46 -25.03 11.80
C ALA A 103 -9.94 -24.73 13.22
N THR A 104 -9.09 -23.74 13.35
CA THR A 104 -8.74 -23.10 14.61
C THR A 104 -9.86 -22.15 15.06
N ASP A 105 -9.78 -21.58 16.27
CA ASP A 105 -10.85 -20.73 16.80
C ASP A 105 -11.20 -19.56 15.84
N TRP A 106 -10.20 -18.79 15.41
CA TRP A 106 -10.43 -17.66 14.50
C TRP A 106 -10.92 -18.10 13.10
N GLU A 107 -10.48 -19.25 12.60
CA GLU A 107 -10.96 -19.83 11.35
C GLU A 107 -12.41 -20.30 11.49
N THR A 108 -12.77 -20.82 12.67
CA THR A 108 -14.14 -21.17 13.02
C THR A 108 -15.06 -19.95 12.99
N ASP A 109 -14.60 -18.81 13.52
CA ASP A 109 -15.34 -17.54 13.46
C ASP A 109 -15.59 -17.11 12.01
N VAL A 110 -14.57 -17.20 11.14
CA VAL A 110 -14.70 -16.91 9.71
C VAL A 110 -15.73 -17.82 9.04
N VAL A 111 -15.68 -19.14 9.31
CA VAL A 111 -16.65 -20.10 8.76
C VAL A 111 -18.07 -19.79 9.24
N ASN A 112 -18.23 -19.42 10.52
CA ASN A 112 -19.53 -19.10 11.10
C ASN A 112 -20.13 -17.83 10.47
N VAL A 113 -19.33 -16.82 10.14
CA VAL A 113 -19.80 -15.64 9.40
C VAL A 113 -20.37 -16.05 8.04
N PHE A 114 -19.67 -16.93 7.29
CA PHE A 114 -20.18 -17.42 6.00
C PHE A 114 -21.45 -18.26 6.15
N ARG A 115 -21.62 -18.99 7.25
CA ARG A 115 -22.84 -19.75 7.55
C ARG A 115 -24.03 -18.85 7.86
N GLN A 116 -23.79 -17.73 8.54
CA GLN A 116 -24.83 -16.78 8.93
C GLN A 116 -25.21 -15.82 7.79
N THR A 117 -24.27 -15.54 6.88
CA THR A 117 -24.45 -14.56 5.82
C THR A 117 -24.18 -15.24 4.46
N SER A 118 -25.19 -15.93 3.93
CA SER A 118 -25.08 -16.74 2.70
C SER A 118 -24.72 -15.93 1.43
N THR A 119 -24.83 -14.61 1.47
CA THR A 119 -24.48 -13.71 0.36
C THR A 119 -22.99 -13.31 0.37
N THR A 120 -22.27 -13.54 1.47
CA THR A 120 -20.86 -13.20 1.59
C THR A 120 -20.02 -14.27 0.89
N MET A 121 -19.36 -13.89 -0.21
CA MET A 121 -18.53 -14.79 -1.01
C MET A 121 -17.03 -14.62 -0.72
N GLU A 122 -16.64 -13.54 -0.09
CA GLU A 122 -15.25 -13.21 0.23
C GLU A 122 -15.19 -12.44 1.56
N MET A 123 -14.20 -12.75 2.38
CA MET A 123 -13.89 -11.99 3.60
C MET A 123 -12.41 -11.66 3.60
N ILE A 124 -12.09 -10.37 3.83
CA ILE A 124 -10.72 -9.86 3.92
C ILE A 124 -10.54 -9.29 5.31
N GLY A 125 -9.45 -9.68 5.97
CA GLY A 125 -9.10 -9.17 7.28
C GLY A 125 -7.60 -9.18 7.51
N GLU A 126 -7.21 -8.65 8.64
CA GLU A 126 -5.81 -8.63 9.08
C GLU A 126 -5.71 -9.29 10.45
N ARG A 127 -4.60 -9.96 10.72
CA ARG A 127 -4.34 -10.60 12.00
C ARG A 127 -2.86 -10.59 12.34
N ASP A 128 -2.57 -10.58 13.62
CA ASP A 128 -1.21 -10.77 14.09
C ASP A 128 -0.86 -12.27 14.09
N THR A 129 0.34 -12.57 13.61
CA THR A 129 0.93 -13.91 13.59
C THR A 129 2.27 -13.88 14.31
N PRO A 130 2.85 -15.03 14.68
CA PRO A 130 4.19 -15.06 15.31
C PRO A 130 5.28 -14.39 14.45
N THR A 131 5.10 -14.33 13.14
CA THR A 131 6.06 -13.73 12.19
C THR A 131 5.69 -12.29 11.79
N GLY A 132 4.66 -11.72 12.40
CA GLY A 132 4.20 -10.36 12.18
C GLY A 132 2.77 -10.29 11.64
N ARG A 133 2.37 -9.10 11.22
CA ARG A 133 1.01 -8.86 10.71
C ARG A 133 0.81 -9.49 9.33
N ALA A 134 -0.30 -10.21 9.16
CA ALA A 134 -0.68 -10.85 7.91
C ALA A 134 -2.10 -10.42 7.50
N LEU A 135 -2.31 -10.27 6.19
CA LEU A 135 -3.64 -10.15 5.60
C LEU A 135 -4.14 -11.55 5.28
N TYR A 136 -5.40 -11.83 5.60
CA TYR A 136 -6.08 -13.04 5.13
C TYR A 136 -7.20 -12.72 4.16
N LEU A 137 -7.36 -13.61 3.18
CA LEU A 137 -8.48 -13.67 2.25
C LEU A 137 -9.16 -15.02 2.47
N ALA A 138 -10.44 -15.02 2.74
CA ALA A 138 -11.22 -16.23 2.92
C ALA A 138 -12.41 -16.29 1.96
N SER A 139 -12.70 -17.50 1.45
CA SER A 139 -13.87 -17.79 0.63
C SER A 139 -14.60 -19.04 1.18
N PRO A 140 -15.94 -19.10 1.15
CA PRO A 140 -16.69 -20.22 1.72
C PRO A 140 -16.49 -21.49 0.90
N ILE A 141 -16.36 -22.63 1.59
CA ILE A 141 -16.48 -23.96 0.99
C ILE A 141 -17.91 -24.41 1.17
N GLN A 142 -18.70 -24.30 0.11
CA GLN A 142 -20.10 -24.68 0.06
C GLN A 142 -20.27 -26.00 -0.73
N VAL A 143 -21.13 -26.88 -0.27
CA VAL A 143 -21.46 -28.14 -0.95
C VAL A 143 -22.38 -27.85 -2.12
N LYS A 144 -21.79 -27.56 -3.29
CA LYS A 144 -22.55 -27.23 -4.55
C LYS A 144 -22.75 -28.37 -5.50
N SER A 145 -22.14 -29.53 -5.24
CA SER A 145 -22.20 -30.70 -6.12
C SER A 145 -22.60 -31.94 -5.36
N LYS A 146 -23.46 -32.75 -5.95
CA LYS A 146 -23.80 -34.10 -5.44
C LYS A 146 -22.57 -34.99 -5.30
N ALA A 147 -21.54 -34.79 -6.13
CA ALA A 147 -20.29 -35.54 -6.03
C ALA A 147 -19.54 -35.33 -4.69
N CYS A 148 -19.82 -34.25 -3.97
CA CYS A 148 -19.29 -34.07 -2.59
C CYS A 148 -19.95 -35.06 -1.63
N LEU A 149 -21.24 -35.31 -1.82
CA LEU A 149 -22.06 -36.16 -0.94
C LEU A 149 -21.81 -37.65 -1.18
N ASP A 150 -21.23 -38.05 -2.32
CA ASP A 150 -20.80 -39.44 -2.57
C ASP A 150 -19.77 -39.92 -1.54
N CYS A 151 -19.01 -38.98 -0.96
CA CYS A 151 -17.99 -39.27 0.05
C CYS A 151 -18.34 -38.70 1.43
N HIS A 152 -19.19 -37.69 1.54
CA HIS A 152 -19.36 -36.91 2.77
C HIS A 152 -20.80 -36.91 3.32
N SER A 153 -21.76 -37.61 2.69
CA SER A 153 -23.13 -37.70 3.21
C SER A 153 -23.22 -38.57 4.47
N THR A 154 -22.99 -39.87 4.31
CA THR A 154 -22.98 -40.83 5.43
C THR A 154 -21.76 -41.74 5.34
N VAL A 155 -21.38 -42.37 6.42
CA VAL A 155 -20.26 -43.33 6.46
C VAL A 155 -20.52 -44.52 5.50
N ASP A 156 -21.77 -45.01 5.43
CA ASP A 156 -22.13 -46.14 4.59
C ASP A 156 -22.13 -45.81 3.11
N ALA A 157 -22.39 -44.57 2.72
CA ALA A 157 -22.35 -44.10 1.34
C ALA A 157 -20.91 -43.83 0.85
N ALA A 158 -20.00 -43.56 1.77
CA ALA A 158 -18.62 -43.25 1.43
C ALA A 158 -17.85 -44.47 0.94
N PRO A 159 -16.85 -44.28 0.03
CA PRO A 159 -15.96 -45.35 -0.38
C PRO A 159 -15.28 -45.98 0.81
N LYS A 160 -15.40 -47.30 0.97
CA LYS A 160 -14.79 -48.02 2.10
C LYS A 160 -13.29 -47.73 2.24
N THR A 161 -12.58 -47.65 1.11
CA THR A 161 -11.15 -47.36 1.07
C THR A 161 -10.83 -45.95 1.60
N MET A 162 -11.76 -44.98 1.54
CA MET A 162 -11.63 -43.66 2.17
C MET A 162 -11.83 -43.76 3.68
N VAL A 163 -12.84 -44.51 4.10
CA VAL A 163 -13.14 -44.75 5.53
C VAL A 163 -11.99 -45.50 6.22
N ASP A 164 -11.41 -46.48 5.51
CA ASP A 164 -10.23 -47.22 6.03
C ASP A 164 -9.01 -46.30 6.23
N LEU A 165 -8.86 -45.24 5.43
CA LEU A 165 -7.74 -44.33 5.51
C LEU A 165 -7.96 -43.21 6.56
N TYR A 166 -9.16 -42.62 6.61
CA TYR A 166 -9.45 -41.42 7.42
C TYR A 166 -10.33 -41.69 8.65
N GLY A 167 -10.86 -42.88 8.75
CA GLY A 167 -11.81 -43.26 9.81
C GLY A 167 -13.25 -42.81 9.51
N SER A 168 -14.14 -43.17 10.43
CA SER A 168 -15.59 -42.89 10.31
C SER A 168 -16.06 -41.72 11.20
N ALA A 169 -15.17 -41.13 11.98
CA ALA A 169 -15.57 -40.19 13.03
C ALA A 169 -15.85 -38.77 12.50
N ASN A 170 -15.22 -38.34 11.41
CA ASN A 170 -15.27 -36.96 10.92
C ASN A 170 -15.43 -36.90 9.42
N GLY A 171 -15.95 -35.78 8.92
CA GLY A 171 -16.10 -35.51 7.49
C GLY A 171 -17.40 -36.03 6.87
N PHE A 172 -18.39 -36.36 7.68
CA PHE A 172 -19.67 -36.87 7.26
C PHE A 172 -20.84 -35.98 7.71
N GLY A 173 -22.04 -36.23 7.22
CA GLY A 173 -23.25 -35.50 7.56
C GLY A 173 -23.44 -34.19 6.80
N TRP A 174 -22.70 -33.99 5.70
CA TRP A 174 -22.83 -32.77 4.89
C TRP A 174 -24.15 -32.77 4.09
N LYS A 175 -24.67 -31.56 3.86
CA LYS A 175 -25.92 -31.37 3.10
C LYS A 175 -25.67 -30.44 1.92
N MET A 176 -26.52 -30.55 0.89
CA MET A 176 -26.48 -29.59 -0.21
C MET A 176 -26.62 -28.17 0.31
N ASP A 177 -25.90 -27.26 -0.33
CA ASP A 177 -25.83 -25.83 -0.05
C ASP A 177 -25.26 -25.46 1.34
N GLU A 178 -24.86 -26.45 2.14
CA GLU A 178 -24.22 -26.21 3.42
C GLU A 178 -22.80 -25.62 3.24
N VAL A 179 -22.46 -24.60 4.01
CA VAL A 179 -21.09 -24.12 4.17
C VAL A 179 -20.39 -24.98 5.22
N ILE A 180 -19.41 -25.76 4.79
CA ILE A 180 -18.69 -26.74 5.64
C ILE A 180 -17.34 -26.23 6.13
N GLY A 181 -16.83 -25.16 5.54
CA GLY A 181 -15.51 -24.59 5.83
C GLY A 181 -15.23 -23.35 5.04
N ALA A 182 -13.99 -22.94 5.06
CA ALA A 182 -13.48 -21.83 4.26
C ALA A 182 -12.11 -22.15 3.66
N GLN A 183 -11.88 -21.72 2.43
CA GLN A 183 -10.56 -21.61 1.85
C GLN A 183 -9.93 -20.31 2.38
N ILE A 184 -8.78 -20.38 2.98
CA ILE A 184 -8.12 -19.25 3.61
C ILE A 184 -6.70 -19.14 3.08
N VAL A 185 -6.40 -17.99 2.50
CA VAL A 185 -5.06 -17.56 2.13
C VAL A 185 -4.58 -16.54 3.14
N SER A 186 -3.35 -16.67 3.63
CA SER A 186 -2.72 -15.68 4.50
C SER A 186 -1.38 -15.24 3.91
N VAL A 187 -1.20 -13.92 3.77
CA VAL A 187 -0.03 -13.30 3.14
C VAL A 187 0.60 -12.31 4.12
N PRO A 188 1.93 -12.35 4.33
CA PRO A 188 2.60 -11.45 5.25
C PRO A 188 2.58 -10.01 4.73
N MET A 189 2.32 -9.05 5.63
CA MET A 189 2.32 -7.61 5.34
C MET A 189 3.67 -6.95 5.65
N THR A 190 4.58 -7.66 6.32
CA THR A 190 5.84 -7.10 6.84
C THR A 190 6.74 -6.54 5.74
N VAL A 191 6.96 -7.28 4.65
CA VAL A 191 7.85 -6.88 3.56
C VAL A 191 7.29 -5.69 2.75
N PRO A 192 6.02 -5.72 2.26
CA PRO A 192 5.43 -4.58 1.55
C PRO A 192 5.38 -3.31 2.41
N ILE A 193 5.03 -3.42 3.69
CA ILE A 193 5.02 -2.27 4.60
C ILE A 193 6.44 -1.72 4.81
N ALA A 194 7.44 -2.59 5.03
CA ALA A 194 8.83 -2.15 5.17
C ALA A 194 9.34 -1.43 3.91
N ARG A 195 9.00 -1.92 2.72
CA ARG A 195 9.30 -1.24 1.44
C ARG A 195 8.62 0.11 1.36
N ALA A 196 7.33 0.21 1.70
CA ALA A 196 6.58 1.47 1.72
C ALA A 196 7.26 2.50 2.65
N VAL A 197 7.68 2.09 3.85
CA VAL A 197 8.40 2.95 4.80
C VAL A 197 9.75 3.42 4.23
N THR A 198 10.51 2.53 3.60
CA THR A 198 11.80 2.87 3.00
C THR A 198 11.62 3.85 1.83
N THR A 199 10.65 3.59 0.94
CA THR A 199 10.31 4.48 -0.17
C THR A 199 9.87 5.85 0.33
N PHE A 200 9.03 5.89 1.38
CA PHE A 200 8.62 7.15 2.01
C PHE A 200 9.81 7.94 2.54
N LYS A 201 10.73 7.30 3.27
CA LYS A 201 11.94 7.97 3.80
C LYS A 201 12.79 8.55 2.67
N THR A 202 13.04 7.76 1.63
CA THR A 202 13.83 8.20 0.47
C THR A 202 13.17 9.38 -0.24
N PHE A 203 11.86 9.30 -0.49
CA PHE A 203 11.09 10.38 -1.10
C PHE A 203 11.14 11.66 -0.25
N MET A 204 10.88 11.58 1.04
CA MET A 204 10.89 12.74 1.94
C MET A 204 12.28 13.36 2.07
N THR A 205 13.34 12.54 2.10
CA THR A 205 14.72 13.04 2.13
C THR A 205 15.06 13.79 0.84
N SER A 206 14.73 13.22 -0.33
CA SER A 206 14.98 13.88 -1.61
C SER A 206 14.18 15.18 -1.75
N LEU A 207 12.91 15.17 -1.32
CA LEU A 207 12.06 16.37 -1.32
C LEU A 207 12.62 17.47 -0.41
N ALA A 208 13.13 17.10 0.78
CA ALA A 208 13.77 18.04 1.70
C ALA A 208 15.01 18.69 1.09
N VAL A 209 15.87 17.91 0.41
CA VAL A 209 17.04 18.44 -0.29
C VAL A 209 16.65 19.41 -1.40
N VAL A 210 15.67 19.04 -2.22
CA VAL A 210 15.18 19.92 -3.30
C VAL A 210 14.58 21.21 -2.73
N PHE A 211 13.75 21.12 -1.69
CA PHE A 211 13.15 22.30 -1.06
C PHE A 211 14.21 23.21 -0.44
N LEU A 212 15.22 22.63 0.22
CA LEU A 212 16.33 23.39 0.78
C LEU A 212 17.13 24.13 -0.32
N ALA A 213 17.43 23.43 -1.41
CA ALA A 213 18.14 24.03 -2.56
C ALA A 213 17.35 25.19 -3.16
N ILE A 214 16.04 25.01 -3.39
CA ILE A 214 15.16 26.07 -3.92
C ILE A 214 15.08 27.22 -2.92
N PHE A 215 14.93 26.94 -1.62
CA PHE A 215 14.87 27.96 -0.58
C PHE A 215 16.13 28.82 -0.56
N VAL A 216 17.31 28.19 -0.56
CA VAL A 216 18.60 28.90 -0.59
C VAL A 216 18.73 29.75 -1.86
N LEU A 217 18.40 29.17 -3.02
CA LEU A 217 18.47 29.88 -4.31
C LEU A 217 17.56 31.11 -4.34
N LEU A 218 16.31 30.95 -3.90
CA LEU A 218 15.34 32.06 -3.84
C LEU A 218 15.79 33.15 -2.88
N ASN A 219 16.31 32.81 -1.69
CA ASN A 219 16.83 33.83 -0.76
C ASN A 219 18.04 34.56 -1.33
N LEU A 220 18.95 33.84 -2.01
CA LEU A 220 20.10 34.45 -2.65
C LEU A 220 19.68 35.42 -3.77
N MET A 221 18.72 34.98 -4.59
CA MET A 221 18.13 35.82 -5.66
C MET A 221 17.47 37.07 -5.08
N LEU A 222 16.62 36.94 -4.07
CA LEU A 222 15.95 38.07 -3.43
C LEU A 222 16.97 39.03 -2.83
N TYR A 223 17.98 38.51 -2.13
CA TYR A 223 19.01 39.32 -1.54
C TYR A 223 19.81 40.12 -2.58
N THR A 224 20.27 39.44 -3.65
CA THR A 224 21.15 40.06 -4.65
C THR A 224 20.38 40.98 -5.63
N MET A 225 19.19 40.59 -6.05
CA MET A 225 18.45 41.33 -7.06
C MET A 225 17.58 42.44 -6.47
N VAL A 226 17.02 42.23 -5.27
CA VAL A 226 16.07 43.18 -4.67
C VAL A 226 16.65 43.87 -3.45
N ILE A 227 16.92 43.14 -2.35
CA ILE A 227 17.21 43.72 -1.05
C ILE A 227 18.46 44.61 -1.12
N ARG A 228 19.57 44.09 -1.61
CA ARG A 228 20.84 44.81 -1.69
C ARG A 228 20.71 46.08 -2.53
N ARG A 229 19.94 46.07 -3.62
CA ARG A 229 19.73 47.24 -4.49
C ARG A 229 18.83 48.28 -3.83
N VAL A 230 17.72 47.85 -3.23
CA VAL A 230 16.81 48.77 -2.52
C VAL A 230 17.47 49.40 -1.30
N THR A 231 18.21 48.63 -0.50
CA THR A 231 18.94 49.16 0.65
C THR A 231 19.99 50.19 0.24
N ARG A 232 20.70 49.96 -0.90
CA ARG A 232 21.67 50.95 -1.41
C ARG A 232 20.98 52.23 -1.83
N LEU A 233 19.83 52.15 -2.55
CA LEU A 233 19.08 53.35 -2.96
C LEU A 233 18.52 54.10 -1.76
N ALA A 234 18.04 53.41 -0.73
CA ALA A 234 17.55 54.01 0.48
C ALA A 234 18.68 54.76 1.25
N GLY A 235 19.87 54.14 1.37
CA GLY A 235 21.01 54.79 2.00
C GLY A 235 21.47 56.06 1.27
N MET A 236 21.49 56.02 -0.08
CA MET A 236 21.83 57.20 -0.88
C MET A 236 20.74 58.31 -0.77
N ALA A 237 19.46 57.95 -0.68
CA ALA A 237 18.39 58.91 -0.44
C ALA A 237 18.49 59.56 0.95
N ASP A 238 18.90 58.82 1.97
CA ASP A 238 19.11 59.30 3.32
C ASP A 238 20.27 60.31 3.34
N GLU A 239 21.41 60.00 2.74
CA GLU A 239 22.55 60.95 2.61
C GLU A 239 22.12 62.26 1.91
N VAL A 240 21.36 62.18 0.80
CA VAL A 240 20.86 63.37 0.12
C VAL A 240 19.94 64.20 1.03
N SER A 241 19.07 63.54 1.82
CA SER A 241 18.13 64.20 2.73
C SER A 241 18.85 64.92 3.90
N LEU A 242 20.03 64.44 4.29
CA LEU A 242 20.90 65.03 5.32
C LEU A 242 21.80 66.14 4.76
N GLY A 243 21.65 66.55 3.49
CA GLY A 243 22.38 67.62 2.86
C GLY A 243 23.68 67.20 2.16
N ASN A 244 24.01 65.92 2.13
CA ASN A 244 25.15 65.43 1.36
C ASN A 244 24.76 65.26 -0.13
N LEU A 245 24.86 66.35 -0.89
CA LEU A 245 24.49 66.38 -2.30
C LEU A 245 25.56 65.73 -3.19
N ASP A 246 26.76 65.46 -2.67
CA ASP A 246 27.82 64.71 -3.35
C ASP A 246 27.66 63.20 -3.20
N ALA A 247 26.63 62.76 -2.48
CA ALA A 247 26.25 61.33 -2.46
C ALA A 247 26.19 60.76 -3.88
N GLY A 248 26.74 59.58 -4.13
CA GLY A 248 26.95 59.01 -5.45
C GLY A 248 25.71 59.00 -6.39
N GLU A 249 25.92 58.66 -7.66
CA GLU A 249 24.84 58.65 -8.63
C GLU A 249 23.88 57.49 -8.41
N PHE A 250 22.55 57.76 -8.51
CA PHE A 250 21.49 56.71 -8.45
C PHE A 250 21.44 55.90 -9.73
N LYS A 251 22.58 55.54 -10.34
CA LYS A 251 22.61 54.80 -11.60
C LYS A 251 22.54 53.29 -11.36
N THR A 252 21.45 52.66 -11.76
CA THR A 252 21.37 51.21 -11.92
C THR A 252 21.20 50.87 -13.41
N ARG A 253 21.87 49.79 -13.89
CA ARG A 253 21.69 49.27 -15.24
C ARG A 253 20.43 48.38 -15.38
N SER A 254 19.61 48.32 -14.34
CA SER A 254 18.41 47.48 -14.30
C SER A 254 17.28 48.09 -15.13
N ARG A 255 16.55 47.27 -15.86
CA ARG A 255 15.36 47.67 -16.64
C ARG A 255 14.05 47.32 -15.94
N ASP A 256 14.13 46.97 -14.66
CA ASP A 256 13.03 46.60 -13.76
C ASP A 256 12.51 47.85 -13.00
N GLU A 257 11.57 47.63 -12.10
CA GLU A 257 10.95 48.65 -11.22
C GLU A 257 12.00 49.35 -10.35
N ILE A 258 13.07 48.67 -9.94
CA ILE A 258 14.16 49.23 -9.18
C ILE A 258 14.97 50.18 -10.06
N GLY A 259 15.13 49.89 -11.34
CA GLY A 259 15.74 50.80 -12.31
C GLY A 259 14.93 52.07 -12.51
N ILE A 260 13.60 51.97 -12.59
CA ILE A 260 12.67 53.10 -12.72
C ILE A 260 12.76 53.98 -11.46
N LEU A 261 12.74 53.37 -10.26
CA LEU A 261 12.88 54.04 -8.97
C LEU A 261 14.21 54.79 -8.89
N SER A 262 15.31 54.14 -9.28
CA SER A 262 16.64 54.73 -9.32
C SER A 262 16.71 56.01 -10.20
N ALA A 263 16.14 55.92 -11.40
CA ALA A 263 16.09 57.09 -12.31
C ALA A 263 15.21 58.22 -11.76
N ALA A 264 14.13 57.91 -11.04
CA ALA A 264 13.27 58.92 -10.40
C ALA A 264 14.02 59.63 -9.24
N MET A 265 14.76 58.89 -8.42
CA MET A 265 15.59 59.43 -7.35
C MET A 265 16.71 60.32 -7.91
N ASP A 266 17.34 59.95 -9.03
CA ASP A 266 18.39 60.74 -9.66
C ASP A 266 17.86 62.08 -10.16
N ARG A 267 16.69 62.11 -10.81
CA ARG A 267 15.99 63.34 -11.21
C ARG A 267 15.66 64.25 -10.02
N MET A 268 15.14 63.65 -8.94
CA MET A 268 14.83 64.40 -7.69
C MET A 268 16.07 65.03 -7.09
N LYS A 269 17.19 64.29 -6.97
CA LYS A 269 18.48 64.82 -6.53
C LYS A 269 18.94 66.00 -7.40
N THR A 270 18.92 65.84 -8.72
CA THR A 270 19.33 66.88 -9.67
C THR A 270 18.50 68.15 -9.50
N SER A 271 17.20 68.04 -9.35
CA SER A 271 16.31 69.17 -9.10
C SER A 271 16.62 69.87 -7.76
N LEU A 272 16.91 69.10 -6.72
CA LEU A 272 17.28 69.64 -5.42
C LEU A 272 18.60 70.43 -5.47
N VAL A 273 19.63 69.88 -6.13
CA VAL A 273 20.93 70.56 -6.37
C VAL A 273 20.74 71.85 -7.13
N GLN A 274 19.89 71.88 -8.16
CA GLN A 274 19.60 73.09 -8.93
C GLN A 274 18.89 74.15 -8.07
N ALA A 275 17.89 73.72 -7.26
CA ALA A 275 17.18 74.65 -6.39
C ALA A 275 18.10 75.27 -5.34
N MET A 276 18.99 74.50 -4.72
CA MET A 276 19.95 75.04 -3.77
C MET A 276 20.96 76.02 -4.39
N LYS A 277 21.45 75.72 -5.58
CA LYS A 277 22.32 76.67 -6.33
C LYS A 277 21.63 77.99 -6.68
N MET A 278 20.33 78.03 -6.86
CA MET A 278 19.57 79.24 -7.09
C MET A 278 19.32 80.03 -5.77
N LEU A 279 19.35 79.39 -4.65
CA LEU A 279 19.21 80.05 -3.34
C LEU A 279 20.52 80.64 -2.82
N ASP A 280 21.68 80.10 -3.25
CA ASP A 280 23.04 80.58 -2.87
C ASP A 280 23.56 81.66 -3.87
N ALA A 281 22.82 81.97 -4.94
CA ALA A 281 23.14 83.03 -5.92
C ALA A 281 22.33 84.30 -5.65
#